data_a283597aaf3979a6f03a1193461800a7
#
_entry.id   a283597aaf3979a6f03a1193461800a7
#
_cell.length_a   1.000
_cell.length_b   1.000
_cell.length_c   1.000
_cell.angle_alpha   90.00
_cell.angle_beta   90.00
_cell.angle_gamma   90.00
#
_symmetry.space_group_name_H-M   'P 1'
#
loop_
_entity.id
_entity.type
_entity.pdbx_description
1 polymer ?
#
loop_
_entity_poly.entity_id
_entity_poly.type
_entity_poly.pdbx_seq_one_letter_code
_entity_poly.pdbx_strand_id
1 'polypeptide(L)'
;MYRITLSEQARKEYLYFTQSGNKAILNKIKTLSEDIAAHPYTGIGKPEPLKYELAGKWSRRINAEHRIVYSVHDDTIEVYIFSMRYHYSKK
;
A
#
# COMPACT_ATOMS: atom_id res chain seq x y z
N MET A 1 5.66 -5.13 -15.44
CA MET A 1 5.15 -4.23 -14.38
C MET A 1 3.80 -4.73 -13.90
N TYR A 2 3.61 -4.73 -12.61
CA TYR A 2 2.37 -5.23 -12.02
C TYR A 2 1.25 -4.21 -12.14
N ARG A 3 0.03 -4.69 -12.32
CA ARG A 3 -1.15 -3.85 -12.38
C ARG A 3 -1.66 -3.62 -10.96
N ILE A 4 -1.94 -2.37 -10.59
CA ILE A 4 -2.38 -2.01 -9.25
C ILE A 4 -3.90 -1.93 -9.22
N THR A 5 -4.52 -2.63 -8.28
CA THR A 5 -5.96 -2.59 -8.05
C THR A 5 -6.18 -2.18 -6.60
N LEU A 6 -7.12 -1.28 -6.37
CA LEU A 6 -7.46 -0.81 -5.02
C LEU A 6 -8.73 -1.48 -4.54
N SER A 7 -8.72 -1.90 -3.27
CA SER A 7 -9.95 -2.32 -2.61
C SER A 7 -10.87 -1.12 -2.43
N GLU A 8 -12.12 -1.39 -2.10
CA GLU A 8 -13.06 -0.30 -1.83
C GLU A 8 -12.57 0.54 -0.65
N GLN A 9 -12.05 -0.10 0.39
CA GLN A 9 -11.52 0.62 1.53
C GLN A 9 -10.34 1.49 1.12
N ALA A 10 -9.41 0.96 0.34
CA ALA A 10 -8.24 1.73 -0.08
C ALA A 10 -8.67 2.93 -0.93
N ARG A 11 -9.68 2.74 -1.78
CA ARG A 11 -10.19 3.82 -2.61
C ARG A 11 -10.78 4.93 -1.76
N LYS A 12 -11.54 4.58 -0.73
CA LYS A 12 -12.11 5.56 0.19
C LYS A 12 -11.03 6.30 0.95
N GLU A 13 -9.98 5.59 1.36
CA GLU A 13 -8.89 6.21 2.11
C GLU A 13 -8.09 7.15 1.22
N TYR A 14 -7.87 6.77 -0.03
CA TYR A 14 -7.21 7.66 -0.97
C TYR A 14 -8.03 8.94 -1.17
N LEU A 15 -9.34 8.79 -1.29
CA LEU A 15 -10.23 9.94 -1.44
C LEU A 15 -10.18 10.83 -0.21
N TYR A 16 -10.09 10.23 0.98
CA TYR A 16 -9.93 11.00 2.21
C TYR A 16 -8.70 11.90 2.16
N PHE A 17 -7.56 11.34 1.73
CA PHE A 17 -6.33 12.13 1.62
C PHE A 17 -6.46 13.21 0.57
N THR A 18 -7.13 12.92 -0.53
CA THR A 18 -7.38 13.92 -1.58
C THR A 18 -8.21 15.06 -1.04
N GLN A 19 -9.28 14.76 -0.32
CA GLN A 19 -10.18 15.78 0.20
C GLN A 19 -9.55 16.59 1.32
N SER A 20 -8.66 15.99 2.08
CA SER A 20 -7.97 16.72 3.14
C SER A 20 -6.83 17.61 2.60
N GLY A 21 -6.52 17.48 1.32
CA GLY A 21 -5.50 18.30 0.70
C GLY A 21 -4.09 17.98 1.13
N ASN A 22 -3.84 16.77 1.60
CA ASN A 22 -2.51 16.40 2.08
C ASN A 22 -1.63 15.95 0.91
N LYS A 23 -1.00 16.93 0.26
CA LYS A 23 -0.22 16.67 -0.94
C LYS A 23 1.00 15.80 -0.67
N ALA A 24 1.60 15.93 0.51
CA ALA A 24 2.78 15.13 0.84
C ALA A 24 2.43 13.64 0.88
N ILE A 25 1.30 13.29 1.49
CA ILE A 25 0.85 11.91 1.55
C ILE A 25 0.47 11.41 0.15
N LEU A 26 -0.24 12.22 -0.62
CA LEU A 26 -0.65 11.84 -1.97
C LEU A 26 0.57 11.56 -2.85
N ASN A 27 1.58 12.42 -2.78
CA ASN A 27 2.81 12.23 -3.55
C ASN A 27 3.52 10.95 -3.12
N LYS A 28 3.54 10.68 -1.82
CA LYS A 28 4.21 9.48 -1.33
C LYS A 28 3.46 8.22 -1.75
N ILE A 29 2.13 8.25 -1.71
CA ILE A 29 1.32 7.13 -2.19
C ILE A 29 1.62 6.86 -3.66
N LYS A 30 1.70 7.92 -4.47
CA LYS A 30 1.99 7.75 -5.89
C LYS A 30 3.37 7.11 -6.10
N THR A 31 4.38 7.63 -5.40
CA THR A 31 5.74 7.13 -5.54
C THR A 31 5.82 5.67 -5.10
N LEU A 32 5.19 5.35 -3.96
CA LEU A 32 5.19 3.98 -3.47
C LEU A 32 4.46 3.04 -4.41
N SER A 33 3.31 3.49 -4.96
CA SER A 33 2.55 2.64 -5.88
C SER A 33 3.35 2.34 -7.13
N GLU A 34 4.06 3.31 -7.65
CA GLU A 34 4.91 3.09 -8.81
C GLU A 34 6.03 2.12 -8.50
N ASP A 35 6.63 2.26 -7.32
CA ASP A 35 7.71 1.36 -6.92
C ASP A 35 7.19 -0.05 -6.69
N ILE A 36 6.02 -0.19 -6.06
CA ILE A 36 5.40 -1.49 -5.86
C ILE A 36 5.11 -2.16 -7.19
N ALA A 37 4.61 -1.41 -8.16
CA ALA A 37 4.30 -1.97 -9.48
C ALA A 37 5.54 -2.50 -10.17
N ALA A 38 6.68 -1.85 -9.96
CA ALA A 38 7.94 -2.26 -10.57
C ALA A 38 8.65 -3.32 -9.73
N HIS A 39 8.58 -3.20 -8.40
CA HIS A 39 9.33 -4.05 -7.47
C HIS A 39 8.46 -4.38 -6.26
N PRO A 40 7.51 -5.33 -6.38
CA PRO A 40 6.55 -5.53 -5.28
C PRO A 40 7.15 -6.05 -3.97
N TYR A 41 8.34 -6.63 -4.00
CA TYR A 41 8.94 -7.21 -2.80
C TYR A 41 10.12 -6.41 -2.26
N THR A 42 10.63 -5.45 -3.01
CA THR A 42 11.80 -4.68 -2.61
C THR A 42 11.59 -3.22 -2.99
N GLY A 43 12.36 -2.32 -2.37
CA GLY A 43 12.34 -0.94 -2.76
C GLY A 43 12.12 0.00 -1.60
N ILE A 44 11.51 1.15 -1.88
CA ILE A 44 11.35 2.22 -0.90
C ILE A 44 10.21 1.92 0.07
N GLY A 45 10.20 2.63 1.21
CA GLY A 45 9.12 2.50 2.18
C GLY A 45 9.21 1.27 3.05
N LYS A 46 10.38 0.63 3.10
CA LYS A 46 10.63 -0.54 3.95
C LYS A 46 9.59 -1.65 3.72
N PRO A 47 9.61 -2.27 2.53
CA PRO A 47 8.68 -3.39 2.28
C PRO A 47 8.88 -4.47 3.31
N GLU A 48 7.78 -4.95 3.87
CA GLU A 48 7.81 -5.89 4.98
C GLU A 48 6.68 -6.90 4.82
N PRO A 49 7.01 -8.21 4.86
CA PRO A 49 5.95 -9.23 4.87
C PRO A 49 5.28 -9.24 6.23
N LEU A 50 3.96 -9.39 6.23
CA LEU A 50 3.17 -9.34 7.44
C LEU A 50 2.90 -10.75 7.95
N LYS A 51 2.44 -10.84 9.22
CA LYS A 51 2.30 -12.11 9.91
C LYS A 51 0.89 -12.27 10.45
N TYR A 52 0.62 -13.46 10.98
CA TYR A 52 -0.63 -13.81 11.68
C TYR A 52 -1.81 -13.61 10.75
N GLU A 53 -2.82 -12.87 11.14
CA GLU A 53 -4.01 -12.68 10.30
C GLU A 53 -3.71 -12.01 8.97
N LEU A 54 -2.58 -11.31 8.89
CA LEU A 54 -2.20 -10.61 7.67
C LEU A 54 -1.12 -11.37 6.88
N ALA A 55 -0.90 -12.64 7.22
CA ALA A 55 0.09 -13.44 6.50
C ALA A 55 -0.25 -13.46 5.01
N GLY A 56 0.78 -13.36 4.18
CA GLY A 56 0.60 -13.29 2.74
C GLY A 56 0.47 -11.88 2.20
N LYS A 57 0.36 -10.90 3.10
CA LYS A 57 0.32 -9.49 2.70
C LYS A 57 1.64 -8.82 3.02
N TRP A 58 1.83 -7.65 2.44
CA TRP A 58 3.03 -6.83 2.60
C TRP A 58 2.62 -5.43 2.98
N SER A 59 3.54 -4.68 3.55
CA SER A 59 3.30 -3.26 3.82
C SER A 59 4.46 -2.41 3.37
N ARG A 60 4.15 -1.16 3.04
CA ARG A 60 5.13 -0.11 2.77
C ARG A 60 4.76 1.10 3.59
N ARG A 61 5.75 1.73 4.18
CA ARG A 61 5.55 2.90 5.04
C ARG A 61 5.32 4.14 4.21
N ILE A 62 4.18 4.80 4.40
CA ILE A 62 3.92 6.11 3.81
C ILE A 62 4.60 7.18 4.66
N ASN A 63 4.34 7.13 5.96
CA ASN A 63 4.98 8.01 6.95
C ASN A 63 4.91 7.30 8.30
N ALA A 64 5.14 8.03 9.39
CA ALA A 64 5.13 7.42 10.72
C ALA A 64 3.77 6.88 11.10
N GLU A 65 2.71 7.43 10.52
CA GLU A 65 1.34 7.10 10.91
C GLU A 65 0.65 6.12 9.96
N HIS A 66 0.99 6.16 8.68
CA HIS A 66 0.23 5.42 7.66
C HIS A 66 1.09 4.44 6.88
N ARG A 67 0.45 3.35 6.44
CA ARG A 67 1.11 2.33 5.62
C ARG A 67 0.18 1.88 4.50
N ILE A 68 0.78 1.47 3.39
CA ILE A 68 0.06 0.76 2.35
C ILE A 68 0.17 -0.73 2.66
N VAL A 69 -0.98 -1.41 2.72
CA VAL A 69 -1.02 -2.87 2.91
C VAL A 69 -1.51 -3.48 1.60
N TYR A 70 -0.76 -4.44 1.09
CA TYR A 70 -1.06 -4.99 -0.23
C TYR A 70 -0.70 -6.47 -0.31
N SER A 71 -1.23 -7.14 -1.32
CA SER A 71 -0.83 -8.50 -1.66
C SER A 71 -0.34 -8.53 -3.11
N VAL A 72 0.50 -9.52 -3.41
CA VAL A 72 1.09 -9.66 -4.74
C VAL A 72 0.61 -10.96 -5.34
N HIS A 73 0.14 -10.90 -6.58
CA HIS A 73 -0.38 -12.06 -7.30
C HIS A 73 0.44 -12.25 -8.56
N ASP A 74 1.49 -13.06 -8.45
CA ASP A 74 2.45 -13.22 -9.53
C ASP A 74 1.87 -13.93 -10.74
N ASP A 75 0.90 -14.80 -10.52
CA ASP A 75 0.29 -15.54 -11.62
C ASP A 75 -0.51 -14.63 -12.55
N THR A 76 -1.06 -13.54 -12.04
CA THR A 76 -1.82 -12.59 -12.86
C THR A 76 -1.10 -11.27 -13.03
N ILE A 77 0.09 -11.12 -12.49
CA ILE A 77 0.90 -9.89 -12.54
C ILE A 77 0.09 -8.73 -11.97
N GLU A 78 -0.47 -8.93 -10.77
CA GLU A 78 -1.33 -7.94 -10.14
C GLU A 78 -0.89 -7.70 -8.70
N VAL A 79 -1.08 -6.45 -8.25
CA VAL A 79 -0.95 -6.06 -6.85
C VAL A 79 -2.30 -5.53 -6.40
N TYR A 80 -2.77 -6.03 -5.28
CA TYR A 80 -4.05 -5.61 -4.72
C TYR A 80 -3.76 -4.82 -3.44
N ILE A 81 -4.18 -3.55 -3.39
CA ILE A 81 -3.96 -2.70 -2.23
C ILE A 81 -5.22 -2.73 -1.36
N PHE A 82 -5.07 -3.19 -0.12
CA PHE A 82 -6.17 -3.34 0.82
C PHE A 82 -6.45 -2.06 1.59
N SER A 83 -5.40 -1.33 1.98
CA SER A 83 -5.57 -0.13 2.79
C SER A 83 -4.34 0.74 2.65
N MET A 84 -4.49 2.03 3.00
CA MET A 84 -3.39 2.97 2.93
C MET A 84 -3.47 4.03 4.01
N ARG A 85 -4.32 3.82 5.02
CA ARG A 85 -4.48 4.76 6.12
C ARG A 85 -4.28 4.01 7.42
N TYR A 86 -3.50 4.63 8.34
CA TYR A 86 -3.16 4.08 9.64
C TYR A 86 -2.28 2.85 9.54
N HIS A 87 -1.87 2.34 10.68
CA HIS A 87 -1.13 1.10 10.78
C HIS A 87 -2.11 -0.06 10.83
N TYR A 88 -1.65 -1.21 10.36
CA TYR A 88 -2.36 -2.43 10.64
C TYR A 88 -2.19 -2.76 12.12
N SER A 89 -3.14 -3.52 12.68
CA SER A 89 -3.10 -3.90 14.07
C SER A 89 -1.96 -4.88 14.33
N LYS A 90 -1.31 -4.73 15.48
CA LYS A 90 -0.17 -5.57 15.82
C LYS A 90 -0.40 -6.34 17.11
N LYS A 91 -1.60 -6.63 17.44
CA LYS A 91 -1.91 -7.32 18.70
C LYS A 91 -1.32 -8.70 18.79
#